data_e88347ff4dcb7f1867ad37abfb171b68
#
_entry.id   e88347ff4dcb7f1867ad37abfb171b68
#
_cell.length_a   1.000
_cell.length_b   1.000
_cell.length_c   1.000
_cell.angle_alpha   90.00
_cell.angle_beta   90.00
_cell.angle_gamma   90.00
#
_symmetry.space_group_name_H-M   'P 1'
#
loop_
_entity.id
_entity.type
_entity.pdbx_description
1 polymer ?
#
loop_
_entity_poly.entity_id
_entity_poly.type
_entity_poly.pdbx_seq_one_letter_code
_entity_poly.pdbx_strand_id
1 'polypeptide(L)'
;MKRVWQYVATAPLTYSWLVALLITTIVQRTMPVRRLHSLLQKESTNLHHLASDPIRVLLESLLWIDGQYWTPYLVVFTVFLAPAERWLGHLRWAIVGLLCHIGATYLSEGFLYWTIQAAQMSPRLIDARDIGVSYFVTGIVGTMTHHIARPWR
;
A
#
# COMPACT_ATOMS: atom_id res chain seq x y z
N MET A 1 -1.88 -17.53 24.63
CA MET A 1 -0.86 -17.55 23.56
C MET A 1 -1.26 -18.45 22.38
N LYS A 2 -1.71 -19.71 22.59
CA LYS A 2 -2.10 -20.63 21.48
C LYS A 2 -3.17 -20.05 20.53
N ARG A 3 -4.21 -19.36 21.05
CA ARG A 3 -5.28 -18.76 20.23
C ARG A 3 -4.79 -17.60 19.33
N VAL A 4 -3.88 -16.75 19.83
CA VAL A 4 -3.29 -15.64 19.04
C VAL A 4 -2.43 -16.21 17.91
N TRP A 5 -1.59 -17.21 18.21
CA TRP A 5 -0.77 -17.86 17.20
C TRP A 5 -1.62 -18.52 16.10
N GLN A 6 -2.69 -19.21 16.49
CA GLN A 6 -3.64 -19.79 15.52
C GLN A 6 -4.28 -18.70 14.65
N TYR A 7 -4.66 -17.56 15.26
CA TYR A 7 -5.21 -16.43 14.51
C TYR A 7 -4.23 -15.86 13.48
N VAL A 8 -2.97 -15.68 13.85
CA VAL A 8 -1.90 -15.22 12.96
C VAL A 8 -1.63 -16.22 11.85
N ALA A 9 -1.55 -17.51 12.19
CA ALA A 9 -1.26 -18.58 11.24
C ALA A 9 -2.34 -18.77 10.15
N THR A 10 -3.56 -18.26 10.37
CA THR A 10 -4.64 -18.31 9.37
C THR A 10 -4.61 -17.18 8.32
N ALA A 11 -3.75 -16.19 8.48
CA ALA A 11 -3.57 -15.07 7.54
C ALA A 11 -2.07 -14.76 7.37
N PRO A 12 -1.27 -15.70 6.83
CA PRO A 12 0.18 -15.59 6.82
C PRO A 12 0.69 -14.44 5.93
N LEU A 13 0.05 -14.15 4.79
CA LEU A 13 0.48 -13.05 3.91
C LEU A 13 0.28 -11.68 4.58
N THR A 14 -0.86 -11.47 5.22
CA THR A 14 -1.15 -10.24 5.96
C THR A 14 -0.11 -9.99 7.05
N TYR A 15 0.17 -11.00 7.89
CA TYR A 15 1.09 -10.79 9.01
C TYR A 15 2.56 -10.79 8.59
N SER A 16 2.97 -11.54 7.57
CA SER A 16 4.33 -11.44 7.02
C SER A 16 4.58 -10.06 6.42
N TRP A 17 3.61 -9.50 5.70
CA TRP A 17 3.70 -8.16 5.18
C TRP A 17 3.73 -7.11 6.30
N LEU A 18 2.91 -7.25 7.34
CA LEU A 18 2.93 -6.36 8.51
C LEU A 18 4.28 -6.38 9.24
N VAL A 19 4.94 -7.54 9.32
CA VAL A 19 6.31 -7.66 9.86
C VAL A 19 7.32 -6.97 8.94
N ALA A 20 7.21 -7.12 7.63
CA ALA A 20 8.06 -6.41 6.68
C ALA A 20 7.94 -4.89 6.84
N LEU A 21 6.70 -4.36 6.96
CA LEU A 21 6.44 -2.94 7.24
C LEU A 21 6.99 -2.49 8.60
N LEU A 22 7.00 -3.35 9.60
CA LEU A 22 7.64 -3.04 10.88
C LEU A 22 9.15 -2.89 10.72
N ILE A 23 9.79 -3.82 10.02
CA ILE A 23 11.23 -3.79 9.77
C ILE A 23 11.61 -2.51 9.01
N THR A 24 10.90 -2.19 7.93
CA THR A 24 11.15 -0.98 7.15
C THR A 24 10.89 0.29 7.97
N THR A 25 9.87 0.31 8.83
CA THR A 25 9.60 1.43 9.75
C THR A 25 10.74 1.62 10.76
N ILE A 26 11.29 0.53 11.31
CA ILE A 26 12.46 0.61 12.21
C ILE A 26 13.65 1.18 11.46
N VAL A 27 13.92 0.69 10.25
CA VAL A 27 14.99 1.20 9.39
C VAL A 27 14.79 2.70 9.11
N GLN A 28 13.58 3.14 8.76
CA GLN A 28 13.27 4.56 8.55
C GLN A 28 13.59 5.43 9.77
N ARG A 29 13.27 4.95 10.98
CA ARG A 29 13.51 5.69 12.24
C ARG A 29 14.99 5.81 12.59
N THR A 30 15.84 4.91 12.11
CA THR A 30 17.29 4.94 12.33
C THR A 30 18.04 5.79 11.30
N MET A 31 17.37 6.15 10.20
CA MET A 31 17.97 6.93 9.12
C MET A 31 17.99 8.43 9.40
N PRO A 32 19.06 9.14 9.02
CA PRO A 32 19.06 10.61 8.96
C PRO A 32 17.96 11.10 8.01
N VAL A 33 17.30 12.21 8.39
CA VAL A 33 16.15 12.78 7.64
C VAL A 33 16.43 12.95 6.14
N ARG A 34 17.62 13.42 5.77
CA ARG A 34 18.01 13.59 4.35
C ARG A 34 18.03 12.26 3.58
N ARG A 35 18.57 11.20 4.18
CA ARG A 35 18.61 9.86 3.56
C ARG A 35 17.22 9.24 3.47
N LEU A 36 16.42 9.42 4.49
CA LEU A 36 15.03 8.96 4.49
C LEU A 36 14.24 9.63 3.35
N HIS A 37 14.38 10.94 3.19
CA HIS A 37 13.70 11.67 2.12
C HIS A 37 14.11 11.18 0.73
N SER A 38 15.40 10.98 0.50
CA SER A 38 15.90 10.47 -0.79
C SER A 38 15.48 9.02 -1.03
N LEU A 39 15.42 8.18 0.02
CA LEU A 39 14.94 6.81 -0.09
C LEU A 39 13.45 6.79 -0.46
N LEU A 40 12.59 7.46 0.29
CA LEU A 40 11.15 7.48 0.03
C LEU A 40 10.81 8.10 -1.33
N GLN A 41 11.60 9.08 -1.78
CA GLN A 41 11.47 9.64 -3.13
C GLN A 41 11.82 8.60 -4.20
N LYS A 42 12.87 7.81 -4.00
CA LYS A 42 13.32 6.76 -4.91
C LYS A 42 12.32 5.61 -5.01
N GLU A 43 11.71 5.22 -3.89
CA GLU A 43 10.78 4.09 -3.78
C GLU A 43 9.30 4.50 -4.02
N SER A 44 9.08 5.77 -4.40
CA SER A 44 7.76 6.33 -4.71
C SER A 44 7.32 5.96 -6.12
N THR A 45 6.03 5.67 -6.28
CA THR A 45 5.37 5.39 -7.56
C THR A 45 5.04 6.66 -8.35
N ASN A 46 5.91 7.67 -8.31
CA ASN A 46 5.71 8.90 -9.09
C ASN A 46 5.82 8.64 -10.61
N LEU A 47 5.32 9.60 -11.42
CA LEU A 47 5.29 9.50 -12.89
C LEU A 47 6.64 9.15 -13.51
N HIS A 48 7.73 9.75 -13.00
CA HIS A 48 9.08 9.52 -13.53
C HIS A 48 9.55 8.07 -13.32
N HIS A 49 9.39 7.54 -12.13
CA HIS A 49 9.80 6.18 -11.79
C HIS A 49 8.88 5.14 -12.43
N LEU A 50 7.57 5.42 -12.48
CA LEU A 50 6.60 4.54 -13.12
C LEU A 50 6.85 4.40 -14.63
N ALA A 51 7.37 5.45 -15.29
CA ALA A 51 7.75 5.41 -16.69
C ALA A 51 9.08 4.65 -16.93
N SER A 52 10.01 4.66 -15.97
CA SER A 52 11.35 4.08 -16.13
C SER A 52 11.44 2.62 -15.70
N ASP A 53 10.86 2.26 -14.55
CA ASP A 53 10.91 0.91 -13.98
C ASP A 53 9.61 0.57 -13.18
N PRO A 54 8.48 0.35 -13.89
CA PRO A 54 7.17 0.23 -13.27
C PRO A 54 7.05 -0.97 -12.32
N ILE A 55 7.62 -2.12 -12.69
CA ILE A 55 7.48 -3.35 -11.89
C ILE A 55 8.19 -3.20 -10.55
N ARG A 56 9.40 -2.70 -10.58
CA ARG A 56 10.20 -2.50 -9.38
C ARG A 56 9.52 -1.52 -8.44
N VAL A 57 9.15 -0.35 -8.95
CA VAL A 57 8.58 0.73 -8.14
C VAL A 57 7.22 0.33 -7.55
N LEU A 58 6.37 -0.37 -8.31
CA LEU A 58 5.11 -0.91 -7.80
C LEU A 58 5.31 -1.91 -6.66
N LEU A 59 6.32 -2.77 -6.71
CA LEU A 59 6.60 -3.72 -5.64
C LEU A 59 7.26 -3.06 -4.43
N GLU A 60 8.24 -2.19 -4.66
CA GLU A 60 8.97 -1.50 -3.59
C GLU A 60 8.06 -0.56 -2.80
N SER A 61 7.14 0.17 -3.46
CA SER A 61 6.20 1.08 -2.80
C SER A 61 5.25 0.38 -1.80
N LEU A 62 5.05 -0.93 -1.92
CA LEU A 62 4.29 -1.73 -0.95
C LEU A 62 5.05 -2.03 0.35
N LEU A 63 6.36 -1.78 0.39
CA LEU A 63 7.21 -2.07 1.55
C LEU A 63 7.49 -0.85 2.42
N TRP A 64 7.05 0.33 2.03
CA TRP A 64 7.32 1.57 2.76
C TRP A 64 6.04 2.24 3.25
N ILE A 65 6.10 2.85 4.43
CA ILE A 65 5.02 3.63 5.03
C ILE A 65 5.43 5.10 5.06
N ASP A 66 4.55 5.99 4.61
CA ASP A 66 4.73 7.42 4.83
C ASP A 66 4.36 7.79 6.27
N GLY A 67 5.18 8.65 6.90
CA GLY A 67 4.94 9.14 8.26
C GLY A 67 5.48 8.29 9.41
N GLN A 68 6.10 7.14 9.17
CA GLN A 68 6.80 6.31 10.18
C GLN A 68 5.90 5.77 11.33
N TYR A 69 4.59 5.74 11.13
CA TYR A 69 3.63 5.24 12.12
C TYR A 69 3.12 3.85 11.73
N TRP A 70 3.72 2.80 12.31
CA TRP A 70 3.32 1.42 12.06
C TRP A 70 2.02 1.01 12.78
N THR A 71 1.74 1.60 13.95
CA THR A 71 0.61 1.19 14.81
C THR A 71 -0.75 1.24 14.12
N PRO A 72 -1.13 2.26 13.32
CA PRO A 72 -2.38 2.25 12.58
C PRO A 72 -2.49 1.06 11.62
N TYR A 73 -1.38 0.68 10.99
CA TYR A 73 -1.35 -0.48 10.09
C TYR A 73 -1.57 -1.80 10.83
N LEU A 74 -1.05 -1.96 12.05
CA LEU A 74 -1.35 -3.13 12.89
C LEU A 74 -2.86 -3.30 13.07
N VAL A 75 -3.58 -2.21 13.36
CA VAL A 75 -5.04 -2.24 13.55
C VAL A 75 -5.73 -2.58 12.23
N VAL A 76 -5.44 -1.85 11.16
CA VAL A 76 -6.08 -2.03 9.86
C VAL A 76 -5.82 -3.44 9.29
N PHE A 77 -4.61 -3.94 9.37
CA PHE A 77 -4.25 -5.27 8.91
C PHE A 77 -4.96 -6.36 9.71
N THR A 78 -5.02 -6.22 11.03
CA THR A 78 -5.67 -7.22 11.90
C THR A 78 -7.19 -7.22 11.75
N VAL A 79 -7.81 -6.05 11.59
CA VAL A 79 -9.28 -5.89 11.55
C VAL A 79 -9.84 -6.15 10.15
N PHE A 80 -9.13 -5.78 9.08
CA PHE A 80 -9.65 -5.85 7.72
C PHE A 80 -8.88 -6.84 6.84
N LEU A 81 -7.55 -6.76 6.77
CA LEU A 81 -6.79 -7.55 5.83
C LEU A 81 -6.73 -9.04 6.21
N ALA A 82 -6.52 -9.34 7.49
CA ALA A 82 -6.46 -10.73 7.93
C ALA A 82 -7.81 -11.46 7.79
N PRO A 83 -8.98 -10.88 8.13
CA PRO A 83 -10.27 -11.49 7.79
C PRO A 83 -10.49 -11.63 6.27
N ALA A 84 -10.11 -10.63 5.48
CA ALA A 84 -10.22 -10.69 4.03
C ALA A 84 -9.37 -11.81 3.42
N GLU A 85 -8.13 -11.99 3.90
CA GLU A 85 -7.26 -13.08 3.46
C GLU A 85 -7.85 -14.46 3.75
N ARG A 86 -8.48 -14.64 4.93
CA ARG A 86 -9.19 -15.87 5.27
C ARG A 86 -10.40 -16.13 4.37
N TRP A 87 -11.14 -15.09 4.07
CA TRP A 87 -12.35 -15.19 3.25
C TRP A 87 -12.04 -15.42 1.77
N LEU A 88 -11.10 -14.68 1.20
CA LEU A 88 -10.72 -14.78 -0.21
C LEU A 88 -9.79 -15.97 -0.49
N GLY A 89 -9.03 -16.39 0.52
CA GLY A 89 -7.85 -17.23 0.38
C GLY A 89 -6.62 -16.45 -0.07
N HIS A 90 -5.43 -16.97 0.22
CA HIS A 90 -4.15 -16.26 0.07
C HIS A 90 -3.91 -15.73 -1.35
N LEU A 91 -4.11 -16.58 -2.36
CA LEU A 91 -3.82 -16.22 -3.75
C LEU A 91 -4.77 -15.13 -4.27
N ARG A 92 -6.08 -15.29 -4.03
CA ARG A 92 -7.08 -14.32 -4.49
C ARG A 92 -6.91 -12.98 -3.78
N TRP A 93 -6.62 -12.99 -2.48
CA TRP A 93 -6.32 -11.81 -1.70
C TRP A 93 -5.13 -11.05 -2.29
N ALA A 94 -4.01 -11.75 -2.59
CA ALA A 94 -2.84 -11.14 -3.19
C ALA A 94 -3.13 -10.56 -4.59
N ILE A 95 -3.83 -11.32 -5.44
CA ILE A 95 -4.19 -10.86 -6.80
C ILE A 95 -5.10 -9.63 -6.74
N VAL A 96 -6.16 -9.66 -5.94
CA VAL A 96 -7.10 -8.53 -5.82
C VAL A 96 -6.38 -7.29 -5.30
N GLY A 97 -5.58 -7.42 -4.23
CA GLY A 97 -4.83 -6.31 -3.67
C GLY A 97 -3.83 -5.72 -4.65
N LEU A 98 -3.08 -6.56 -5.38
CA LEU A 98 -2.13 -6.11 -6.41
C LEU A 98 -2.84 -5.43 -7.59
N LEU A 99 -3.96 -5.98 -8.07
CA LEU A 99 -4.72 -5.35 -9.15
C LEU A 99 -5.27 -3.98 -8.73
N CYS A 100 -5.78 -3.87 -7.49
CA CYS A 100 -6.23 -2.58 -6.95
C CYS A 100 -5.06 -1.60 -6.79
N HIS A 101 -3.92 -2.06 -6.29
CA HIS A 101 -2.72 -1.23 -6.16
C HIS A 101 -2.24 -0.72 -7.53
N ILE A 102 -2.03 -1.61 -8.49
CA ILE A 102 -1.58 -1.25 -9.84
C ILE A 102 -2.59 -0.31 -10.50
N GLY A 103 -3.88 -0.68 -10.50
CA GLY A 103 -4.94 0.12 -11.14
C GLY A 103 -5.06 1.51 -10.52
N ALA A 104 -5.06 1.62 -9.20
CA ALA A 104 -5.15 2.90 -8.50
C ALA A 104 -3.92 3.78 -8.74
N THR A 105 -2.71 3.19 -8.75
CA THR A 105 -1.47 3.92 -9.07
C THR A 105 -1.53 4.50 -10.48
N TYR A 106 -1.86 3.69 -11.49
CA TYR A 106 -1.94 4.20 -12.86
C TYR A 106 -3.06 5.23 -13.06
N LEU A 107 -4.19 5.09 -12.36
CA LEU A 107 -5.28 6.07 -12.40
C LEU A 107 -4.86 7.39 -11.73
N SER A 108 -4.23 7.32 -10.56
CA SER A 108 -3.75 8.49 -9.82
C SER A 108 -2.70 9.27 -10.59
N GLU A 109 -1.67 8.57 -11.04
CA GLU A 109 -0.55 9.18 -11.78
C GLU A 109 -0.98 9.64 -13.18
N GLY A 110 -1.87 8.89 -13.83
CA GLY A 110 -2.46 9.29 -15.12
C GLY A 110 -3.33 10.54 -15.01
N PHE A 111 -4.11 10.67 -13.95
CA PHE A 111 -4.88 11.89 -13.65
C PHE A 111 -3.97 13.07 -13.33
N LEU A 112 -2.91 12.85 -12.55
CA LEU A 112 -1.90 13.87 -12.26
C LEU A 112 -1.22 14.34 -13.55
N TYR A 113 -0.81 13.43 -14.42
CA TYR A 113 -0.22 13.76 -15.71
C TYR A 113 -1.16 14.60 -16.57
N TRP A 114 -2.43 14.20 -16.66
CA TRP A 114 -3.43 14.94 -17.43
C TRP A 114 -3.64 16.36 -16.89
N THR A 115 -3.72 16.53 -15.56
CA THR A 115 -3.90 17.86 -14.94
C THR A 115 -2.68 18.76 -15.10
N ILE A 116 -1.48 18.21 -15.13
CA ILE A 116 -0.25 18.96 -15.44
C ILE A 116 -0.27 19.41 -16.91
N GLN A 117 -0.64 18.53 -17.84
CA GLN A 117 -0.72 18.88 -19.27
C GLN A 117 -1.80 19.93 -19.56
N ALA A 118 -2.91 19.90 -18.82
CA ALA A 118 -3.95 20.92 -18.90
C ALA A 118 -3.58 22.26 -18.24
N ALA A 119 -2.32 22.42 -17.77
CA ALA A 119 -1.81 23.58 -17.05
C ALA A 119 -2.60 23.96 -15.78
N GLN A 120 -3.32 22.99 -15.20
CA GLN A 120 -4.08 23.17 -13.95
C GLN A 120 -3.21 22.94 -12.71
N MET A 121 -2.08 22.24 -12.86
CA MET A 121 -1.14 21.94 -11.78
C MET A 121 0.31 22.22 -12.20
N SER A 122 1.17 22.41 -11.20
CA SER A 122 2.60 22.68 -11.44
C SER A 122 3.31 21.43 -11.97
N PRO A 123 4.17 21.55 -13.00
CA PRO A 123 5.02 20.45 -13.48
C PRO A 123 5.92 19.83 -12.41
N ARG A 124 6.20 20.54 -11.31
CA ARG A 124 7.00 20.04 -10.18
C ARG A 124 6.33 18.86 -9.47
N LEU A 125 5.04 18.64 -9.66
CA LEU A 125 4.29 17.52 -9.08
C LEU A 125 4.56 16.19 -9.78
N ILE A 126 5.27 16.15 -10.91
CA ILE A 126 5.73 14.91 -11.56
C ILE A 126 6.52 14.01 -10.58
N ASP A 127 7.27 14.63 -9.67
CA ASP A 127 8.04 13.94 -8.64
C ASP A 127 7.32 13.89 -7.29
N ALA A 128 6.00 14.13 -7.27
CA ALA A 128 5.21 14.01 -6.04
C ALA A 128 5.30 12.58 -5.51
N ARG A 129 5.52 12.48 -4.18
CA ARG A 129 5.69 11.17 -3.55
C ARG A 129 4.35 10.46 -3.40
N ASP A 130 4.28 9.25 -3.95
CA ASP A 130 3.16 8.32 -3.77
C ASP A 130 3.65 6.98 -3.22
N ILE A 131 2.99 6.44 -2.21
CA ILE A 131 3.33 5.18 -1.54
C ILE A 131 2.13 4.24 -1.56
N GLY A 132 2.34 3.09 -2.22
CA GLY A 132 1.26 2.22 -2.68
C GLY A 132 0.54 1.36 -1.63
N VAL A 133 1.00 1.29 -0.36
CA VAL A 133 0.37 0.47 0.69
C VAL A 133 -1.11 0.80 0.85
N SER A 134 -1.48 2.09 0.81
CA SER A 134 -2.87 2.55 0.96
C SER A 134 -3.80 2.04 -0.14
N TYR A 135 -3.33 1.96 -1.37
CA TYR A 135 -4.12 1.49 -2.51
C TYR A 135 -4.48 0.01 -2.39
N PHE A 136 -3.50 -0.80 -2.02
CA PHE A 136 -3.73 -2.22 -1.75
C PHE A 136 -4.73 -2.40 -0.60
N VAL A 137 -4.50 -1.73 0.52
CA VAL A 137 -5.36 -1.78 1.72
C VAL A 137 -6.78 -1.38 1.38
N THR A 138 -6.97 -0.22 0.73
CA THR A 138 -8.30 0.29 0.36
C THR A 138 -9.01 -0.65 -0.61
N GLY A 139 -8.29 -1.23 -1.57
CA GLY A 139 -8.83 -2.22 -2.48
C GLY A 139 -9.36 -3.46 -1.76
N ILE A 140 -8.59 -4.01 -0.82
CA ILE A 140 -9.03 -5.15 -0.01
C ILE A 140 -10.22 -4.77 0.90
N VAL A 141 -10.17 -3.62 1.57
CA VAL A 141 -11.30 -3.12 2.39
C VAL A 141 -12.55 -2.96 1.53
N GLY A 142 -12.41 -2.46 0.30
CA GLY A 142 -13.52 -2.37 -0.66
C GLY A 142 -14.20 -3.71 -0.93
N THR A 143 -13.44 -4.82 -1.02
CA THR A 143 -14.07 -6.15 -1.20
C THR A 143 -14.89 -6.58 0.01
N MET A 144 -14.53 -6.13 1.22
CA MET A 144 -15.25 -6.47 2.44
C MET A 144 -16.63 -5.82 2.53
N THR A 145 -16.92 -4.80 1.71
CA THR A 145 -18.25 -4.19 1.62
C THR A 145 -19.31 -5.18 1.19
N HIS A 146 -18.91 -6.29 0.55
CA HIS A 146 -19.82 -7.38 0.19
C HIS A 146 -20.50 -8.02 1.41
N HIS A 147 -19.88 -7.95 2.56
CA HIS A 147 -20.44 -8.45 3.84
C HIS A 147 -21.38 -7.44 4.53
N ILE A 148 -21.44 -6.20 4.03
CA ILE A 148 -22.35 -5.20 4.58
C ILE A 148 -23.79 -5.53 4.13
N ALA A 149 -24.72 -5.61 5.08
CA ALA A 149 -26.12 -5.87 4.79
C ALA A 149 -26.74 -4.78 3.91
N ARG A 150 -27.64 -5.18 3.00
CA ARG A 150 -28.49 -4.20 2.30
C ARG A 150 -29.36 -3.44 3.32
N PRO A 151 -29.59 -2.13 3.20
CA PRO A 151 -29.33 -1.23 2.05
C PRO A 151 -28.00 -0.46 2.12
N TRP A 152 -27.06 -0.82 2.97
CA TRP A 152 -25.85 -0.07 3.26
C TRP A 152 -24.63 -0.40 2.35
N ARG A 153 -24.86 -1.15 1.27
CA ARG A 153 -23.84 -1.40 0.24
C ARG A 153 -23.70 -0.24 -0.71
#